data_e393479727430bf749be5e24039c9362
#
_entry.id   e393479727430bf749be5e24039c9362
#
_cell.length_a   1.000
_cell.length_b   1.000
_cell.length_c   1.000
_cell.angle_alpha   90.00
_cell.angle_beta   90.00
_cell.angle_gamma   90.00
#
_symmetry.space_group_name_H-M   'P 1'
#
loop_
_entity.id
_entity.type
_entity.pdbx_description
1 polymer ?
#
loop_
_entity_poly.entity_id
_entity_poly.type
_entity_poly.pdbx_seq_one_letter_code
_entity_poly.pdbx_strand_id
1 'polypeptide(L)'
;MTLQFTKCQSVLITGASRGLGLQMVKDLARSTERPKTIIATVRNPAAAQVGEHHVQLYLKNNNLTPCSTCFVNFHVMEIHVQSSIDSALQAVSSILGSDGLNCLINNAAINPSTDLKTVTPDSMMKTFESNTVAPLFVTKTFLPLLQAAAARGTGMGIHRAAVINISSILGSIKLNWGAGAAFKSYAYRISKAALNMTTRCLATDLESEGILCMALHPGWVRTDMGGPHADLSAEESISSLLSVITDLTEKNHGGFLDYSGNKLQW
;
A
#
# COMPACT_ATOMS: atom_id res chain seq x y z
N MET A 1 19.02 3.55 -9.22
CA MET A 1 18.46 4.79 -8.62
C MET A 1 18.47 4.62 -7.12
N THR A 2 18.98 5.57 -6.37
CA THR A 2 18.98 5.53 -4.90
C THR A 2 17.62 6.03 -4.44
N LEU A 3 16.85 5.18 -3.75
CA LEU A 3 15.53 5.55 -3.20
C LEU A 3 15.72 6.58 -2.08
N GLN A 4 15.16 7.77 -2.20
CA GLN A 4 15.30 8.85 -1.21
C GLN A 4 14.18 8.81 -0.16
N PHE A 5 14.07 7.71 0.59
CA PHE A 5 13.11 7.58 1.70
C PHE A 5 13.62 8.18 3.04
N THR A 6 14.79 8.83 3.05
CA THR A 6 15.39 9.43 4.27
C THR A 6 14.50 10.47 4.94
N LYS A 7 13.64 11.12 4.17
CA LYS A 7 12.68 12.11 4.72
C LYS A 7 11.42 11.46 5.31
N CYS A 8 11.16 10.19 4.99
CA CYS A 8 10.04 9.42 5.53
C CYS A 8 10.52 8.61 6.72
N GLN A 9 10.12 8.97 7.94
CA GLN A 9 10.61 8.30 9.15
C GLN A 9 9.93 6.95 9.38
N SER A 10 8.65 6.82 9.00
CA SER A 10 7.85 5.62 9.26
C SER A 10 6.93 5.28 8.08
N VAL A 11 6.90 3.99 7.73
CA VAL A 11 6.02 3.44 6.68
C VAL A 11 5.27 2.25 7.23
N LEU A 12 3.95 2.21 7.04
CA LEU A 12 3.12 1.04 7.30
C LEU A 12 2.60 0.47 5.98
N ILE A 13 2.78 -0.85 5.76
CA ILE A 13 2.37 -1.57 4.55
C ILE A 13 1.40 -2.68 4.91
N THR A 14 0.18 -2.63 4.34
CA THR A 14 -0.79 -3.71 4.54
C THR A 14 -0.57 -4.86 3.56
N GLY A 15 -0.82 -6.10 4.02
CA GLY A 15 -0.70 -7.29 3.16
C GLY A 15 0.74 -7.60 2.74
N ALA A 16 1.68 -7.50 3.67
CA ALA A 16 3.12 -7.65 3.42
C ALA A 16 3.64 -9.10 3.49
N SER A 17 2.76 -10.11 3.56
CA SER A 17 3.18 -11.52 3.66
C SER A 17 3.75 -12.11 2.37
N ARG A 18 3.40 -11.54 1.21
CA ARG A 18 3.81 -12.02 -0.12
C ARG A 18 3.67 -10.94 -1.18
N GLY A 19 4.06 -11.27 -2.42
CA GLY A 19 3.86 -10.41 -3.60
C GLY A 19 4.44 -9.02 -3.44
N LEU A 20 3.70 -8.00 -3.88
CA LEU A 20 4.13 -6.61 -3.90
C LEU A 20 4.44 -6.06 -2.50
N GLY A 21 3.60 -6.37 -1.50
CA GLY A 21 3.81 -5.88 -0.15
C GLY A 21 5.10 -6.40 0.49
N LEU A 22 5.40 -7.69 0.29
CA LEU A 22 6.67 -8.27 0.74
C LEU A 22 7.86 -7.65 -0.01
N GLN A 23 7.73 -7.42 -1.31
CA GLN A 23 8.80 -6.79 -2.09
C GLN A 23 9.06 -5.35 -1.65
N MET A 24 8.01 -4.57 -1.34
CA MET A 24 8.17 -3.21 -0.77
C MET A 24 8.97 -3.23 0.53
N VAL A 25 8.66 -4.16 1.44
CA VAL A 25 9.41 -4.31 2.71
C VAL A 25 10.88 -4.65 2.42
N LYS A 26 11.14 -5.56 1.47
CA LYS A 26 12.51 -5.94 1.08
C LYS A 26 13.31 -4.76 0.55
N ASP A 27 12.74 -4.02 -0.39
CA ASP A 27 13.44 -2.92 -1.06
C ASP A 27 13.67 -1.75 -0.11
N LEU A 28 12.66 -1.40 0.71
CA LEU A 28 12.82 -0.38 1.74
C LEU A 28 13.88 -0.76 2.79
N ALA A 29 13.89 -2.01 3.25
CA ALA A 29 14.87 -2.47 4.25
C ALA A 29 16.31 -2.52 3.70
N ARG A 30 16.47 -2.75 2.39
CA ARG A 30 17.79 -2.79 1.69
C ARG A 30 18.30 -1.42 1.29
N SER A 31 17.43 -0.43 1.18
CA SER A 31 17.83 0.91 0.75
C SER A 31 18.82 1.53 1.73
N THR A 32 19.82 2.19 1.22
CA THR A 32 20.74 3.02 2.02
C THR A 32 20.04 4.24 2.61
N GLU A 33 19.01 4.74 1.91
CA GLU A 33 18.18 5.87 2.29
C GLU A 33 16.77 5.39 2.65
N ARG A 34 16.67 4.62 3.74
CA ARG A 34 15.47 3.93 4.19
C ARG A 34 14.73 4.67 5.30
N PRO A 35 13.43 4.36 5.51
CA PRO A 35 12.71 4.81 6.70
C PRO A 35 13.37 4.28 7.97
N LYS A 36 13.28 5.04 9.05
CA LYS A 36 13.71 4.59 10.38
C LYS A 36 12.89 3.38 10.85
N THR A 37 11.58 3.39 10.56
CA THR A 37 10.65 2.34 10.99
C THR A 37 9.80 1.86 9.82
N ILE A 38 9.84 0.56 9.55
CA ILE A 38 8.99 -0.13 8.57
C ILE A 38 8.04 -1.04 9.35
N ILE A 39 6.76 -0.87 9.16
CA ILE A 39 5.71 -1.68 9.78
C ILE A 39 5.02 -2.47 8.68
N ALA A 40 5.13 -3.79 8.76
CA ALA A 40 4.56 -4.72 7.81
C ALA A 40 3.40 -5.47 8.46
N THR A 41 2.19 -5.39 7.89
CA THR A 41 1.07 -6.14 8.46
C THR A 41 0.75 -7.39 7.66
N VAL A 42 0.44 -8.47 8.35
CA VAL A 42 0.15 -9.80 7.82
C VAL A 42 -1.08 -10.38 8.50
N ARG A 43 -1.87 -11.20 7.80
CA ARG A 43 -3.06 -11.88 8.37
C ARG A 43 -2.68 -13.02 9.32
N ASN A 44 -1.71 -13.82 8.91
CA ASN A 44 -1.26 -14.98 9.64
C ASN A 44 0.27 -15.01 9.67
N PRO A 45 0.90 -14.79 10.84
CA PRO A 45 2.36 -14.81 10.97
C PRO A 45 2.98 -16.18 10.65
N ALA A 46 2.26 -17.27 10.92
CA ALA A 46 2.76 -18.63 10.64
C ALA A 46 2.72 -18.97 9.14
N ALA A 47 1.82 -18.36 8.39
CA ALA A 47 1.74 -18.48 6.92
C ALA A 47 2.60 -17.44 6.20
N ALA A 48 2.93 -16.36 6.88
CA ALA A 48 3.97 -15.45 6.43
C ALA A 48 5.30 -16.18 6.62
N GLN A 49 6.10 -16.30 5.56
CA GLN A 49 7.50 -16.76 5.72
C GLN A 49 8.31 -15.80 6.62
N VAL A 50 7.64 -15.18 7.62
CA VAL A 50 8.14 -14.04 8.39
C VAL A 50 7.46 -14.01 9.77
N GLY A 51 7.78 -14.97 10.66
CA GLY A 51 7.57 -14.82 12.10
C GLY A 51 8.69 -13.97 12.72
N GLU A 52 8.55 -13.47 13.94
CA GLU A 52 9.58 -12.64 14.59
C GLU A 52 10.98 -13.26 14.54
N HIS A 53 11.07 -14.58 14.65
CA HIS A 53 12.30 -15.35 14.47
C HIS A 53 12.74 -15.41 12.99
N HIS A 54 11.81 -15.32 12.02
CA HIS A 54 12.08 -15.32 10.59
C HIS A 54 12.47 -13.94 10.05
N VAL A 55 12.11 -12.83 10.71
CA VAL A 55 12.61 -11.48 10.31
C VAL A 55 14.12 -11.42 10.49
N GLN A 56 14.63 -11.89 11.63
CA GLN A 56 16.08 -11.97 11.84
C GLN A 56 16.73 -13.01 10.93
N LEU A 57 16.11 -14.18 10.72
CA LEU A 57 16.57 -15.19 9.75
C LEU A 57 16.46 -14.66 8.30
N TYR A 58 15.38 -13.97 7.96
CA TYR A 58 15.18 -13.37 6.64
C TYR A 58 16.23 -12.28 6.36
N LEU A 59 16.47 -11.38 7.30
CA LEU A 59 17.53 -10.39 7.21
C LEU A 59 18.89 -11.08 7.09
N LYS A 60 19.13 -12.12 7.89
CA LYS A 60 20.37 -12.90 7.90
C LYS A 60 20.56 -13.71 6.63
N ASN A 61 19.52 -14.41 6.13
CA ASN A 61 19.58 -15.24 4.92
C ASN A 61 19.68 -14.44 3.62
N ASN A 62 19.35 -13.15 3.65
CA ASN A 62 19.51 -12.24 2.50
C ASN A 62 20.68 -11.28 2.65
N ASN A 63 21.65 -11.57 3.55
CA ASN A 63 22.80 -10.71 3.88
C ASN A 63 22.42 -9.27 4.22
N LEU A 64 21.23 -9.09 4.79
CA LEU A 64 20.79 -7.81 5.32
C LEU A 64 21.30 -7.75 6.76
N THR A 65 22.41 -7.08 6.98
CA THR A 65 22.88 -6.77 8.32
C THR A 65 21.75 -6.01 9.05
N PRO A 66 21.36 -6.43 10.27
CA PRO A 66 20.51 -5.62 11.11
C PRO A 66 21.22 -4.26 11.28
N CYS A 67 20.72 -3.25 10.61
CA CYS A 67 21.25 -1.92 10.84
C CYS A 67 20.68 -1.42 12.15
N SER A 68 21.54 -0.93 13.01
CA SER A 68 21.18 -0.32 14.30
C SER A 68 20.18 0.86 14.19
N THR A 69 19.81 1.27 12.98
CA THR A 69 19.01 2.46 12.70
C THR A 69 17.69 2.20 11.96
N CYS A 70 17.38 0.96 11.54
CA CYS A 70 16.10 0.64 10.88
C CYS A 70 15.44 -0.56 11.56
N PHE A 71 14.21 -0.36 12.03
CA PHE A 71 13.40 -1.40 12.66
C PHE A 71 12.31 -1.85 11.69
N VAL A 72 12.33 -3.15 11.32
CA VAL A 72 11.23 -3.79 10.59
C VAL A 72 10.37 -4.53 11.62
N ASN A 73 9.12 -4.11 11.77
CA ASN A 73 8.16 -4.67 12.70
C ASN A 73 7.04 -5.36 11.94
N PHE A 74 6.74 -6.61 12.30
CA PHE A 74 5.62 -7.35 11.74
C PHE A 74 4.49 -7.43 12.75
N HIS A 75 3.28 -7.05 12.30
CA HIS A 75 2.08 -7.10 13.12
C HIS A 75 0.98 -7.90 12.46
N VAL A 76 0.21 -8.62 13.27
CA VAL A 76 -1.01 -9.27 12.80
C VAL A 76 -2.08 -8.20 12.61
N MET A 77 -2.61 -8.11 11.40
CA MET A 77 -3.75 -7.25 11.11
C MET A 77 -4.63 -7.88 10.06
N GLU A 78 -5.81 -8.29 10.47
CA GLU A 78 -6.87 -8.72 9.59
C GLU A 78 -7.73 -7.51 9.23
N ILE A 79 -7.59 -7.04 7.99
CA ILE A 79 -8.15 -5.76 7.52
C ILE A 79 -9.69 -5.73 7.47
N HIS A 80 -10.36 -6.88 7.65
CA HIS A 80 -11.82 -7.01 7.72
C HIS A 80 -12.36 -7.00 9.15
N VAL A 81 -11.48 -7.06 10.15
CA VAL A 81 -11.84 -7.17 11.56
C VAL A 81 -11.40 -5.92 12.29
N GLN A 82 -12.36 -5.05 12.64
CA GLN A 82 -12.06 -3.75 13.28
C GLN A 82 -11.22 -3.91 14.54
N SER A 83 -11.53 -4.88 15.40
CA SER A 83 -10.73 -5.12 16.61
C SER A 83 -9.28 -5.52 16.33
N SER A 84 -9.00 -6.17 15.19
CA SER A 84 -7.65 -6.47 14.75
C SER A 84 -6.91 -5.21 14.29
N ILE A 85 -7.62 -4.31 13.58
CA ILE A 85 -7.06 -3.02 13.17
C ILE A 85 -6.76 -2.14 14.39
N ASP A 86 -7.66 -2.11 15.38
CA ASP A 86 -7.49 -1.36 16.63
C ASP A 86 -6.31 -1.88 17.47
N SER A 87 -6.16 -3.21 17.54
CA SER A 87 -5.01 -3.83 18.19
C SER A 87 -3.69 -3.49 17.50
N ALA A 88 -3.68 -3.49 16.16
CA ALA A 88 -2.53 -3.08 15.38
C ALA A 88 -2.20 -1.58 15.61
N LEU A 89 -3.22 -0.70 15.69
CA LEU A 89 -3.02 0.71 16.02
C LEU A 89 -2.34 0.88 17.36
N GLN A 90 -2.77 0.16 18.41
CA GLN A 90 -2.16 0.25 19.74
C GLN A 90 -0.67 -0.13 19.71
N ALA A 91 -0.34 -1.26 19.05
CA ALA A 91 1.03 -1.71 18.90
C ALA A 91 1.88 -0.71 18.11
N VAL A 92 1.38 -0.20 16.99
CA VAL A 92 2.06 0.78 16.15
C VAL A 92 2.23 2.12 16.87
N SER A 93 1.23 2.55 17.64
CA SER A 93 1.32 3.77 18.46
C SER A 93 2.44 3.67 19.50
N SER A 94 2.60 2.50 20.10
CA SER A 94 3.69 2.26 21.06
C SER A 94 5.08 2.32 20.42
N ILE A 95 5.20 1.91 19.13
CA ILE A 95 6.45 1.93 18.37
C ILE A 95 6.78 3.36 17.92
N LEU A 96 5.80 4.09 17.41
CA LEU A 96 6.01 5.39 16.77
C LEU A 96 5.99 6.56 17.79
N GLY A 97 5.31 6.38 18.91
CA GLY A 97 5.15 7.42 19.94
C GLY A 97 4.55 8.70 19.34
N SER A 98 5.13 9.83 19.71
CA SER A 98 4.69 11.17 19.24
C SER A 98 5.13 11.49 17.80
N ASP A 99 6.00 10.67 17.18
CA ASP A 99 6.47 10.94 15.81
C ASP A 99 5.39 10.71 14.76
N GLY A 100 4.43 9.83 15.05
CA GLY A 100 3.33 9.51 14.16
C GLY A 100 3.74 8.66 12.94
N LEU A 101 2.81 8.51 11.99
CA LEU A 101 2.98 7.70 10.79
C LEU A 101 3.11 8.59 9.56
N ASN A 102 4.26 8.53 8.87
CA ASN A 102 4.48 9.34 7.67
C ASN A 102 3.86 8.74 6.40
N CYS A 103 3.85 7.42 6.24
CA CYS A 103 3.31 6.81 5.04
C CYS A 103 2.51 5.56 5.35
N LEU A 104 1.23 5.56 5.00
CA LEU A 104 0.35 4.39 5.01
C LEU A 104 0.19 3.89 3.58
N ILE A 105 0.61 2.65 3.31
CA ILE A 105 0.43 1.99 2.01
C ILE A 105 -0.63 0.90 2.14
N ASN A 106 -1.83 1.17 1.65
CA ASN A 106 -2.91 0.22 1.54
C ASN A 106 -2.67 -0.67 0.31
N ASN A 107 -1.97 -1.79 0.52
CA ASN A 107 -1.60 -2.75 -0.53
C ASN A 107 -2.43 -4.04 -0.49
N ALA A 108 -2.92 -4.46 0.67
CA ALA A 108 -3.72 -5.68 0.79
C ALA A 108 -4.92 -5.66 -0.16
N ALA A 109 -5.07 -6.70 -0.97
CA ALA A 109 -6.17 -6.83 -1.93
C ALA A 109 -6.41 -8.28 -2.32
N ILE A 110 -7.60 -8.55 -2.89
CA ILE A 110 -7.95 -9.81 -3.53
C ILE A 110 -8.45 -9.56 -4.96
N ASN A 111 -8.25 -10.53 -5.83
CA ASN A 111 -8.78 -10.52 -7.21
C ASN A 111 -9.32 -11.89 -7.58
N PRO A 112 -10.57 -12.21 -7.24
CA PRO A 112 -11.21 -13.39 -7.80
C PRO A 112 -11.44 -13.13 -9.29
N SER A 113 -10.94 -14.04 -10.14
CA SER A 113 -11.20 -13.98 -11.58
C SER A 113 -12.68 -14.26 -11.83
N THR A 114 -13.46 -13.24 -12.20
CA THR A 114 -14.91 -13.33 -12.42
C THR A 114 -15.30 -12.63 -13.70
N ASP A 115 -16.05 -13.31 -14.54
CA ASP A 115 -16.72 -12.71 -15.72
C ASP A 115 -18.23 -12.56 -15.46
N LEU A 116 -18.98 -12.12 -16.47
CA LEU A 116 -20.43 -11.94 -16.33
C LEU A 116 -21.17 -13.24 -15.98
N LYS A 117 -20.62 -14.40 -16.34
CA LYS A 117 -21.27 -15.71 -16.09
C LYS A 117 -20.92 -16.26 -14.70
N THR A 118 -19.75 -15.90 -14.17
CA THR A 118 -19.20 -16.48 -12.94
C THR A 118 -19.23 -15.54 -11.74
N VAL A 119 -19.49 -14.24 -11.96
CA VAL A 119 -19.61 -13.27 -10.85
C VAL A 119 -20.84 -13.58 -9.99
N THR A 120 -20.64 -13.54 -8.67
CA THR A 120 -21.71 -13.74 -7.67
C THR A 120 -21.80 -12.56 -6.73
N PRO A 121 -22.94 -12.30 -6.07
CA PRO A 121 -23.05 -11.29 -5.03
C PRO A 121 -21.99 -11.45 -3.93
N ASP A 122 -21.71 -12.68 -3.50
CA ASP A 122 -20.70 -12.97 -2.49
C ASP A 122 -19.28 -12.56 -2.95
N SER A 123 -18.90 -12.91 -4.18
CA SER A 123 -17.59 -12.50 -4.73
C SER A 123 -17.47 -10.98 -4.88
N MET A 124 -18.57 -10.30 -5.24
CA MET A 124 -18.64 -8.84 -5.30
C MET A 124 -18.44 -8.22 -3.92
N MET A 125 -19.22 -8.67 -2.92
CA MET A 125 -19.18 -8.10 -1.58
C MET A 125 -17.81 -8.33 -0.91
N LYS A 126 -17.27 -9.55 -0.96
CA LYS A 126 -15.94 -9.86 -0.40
C LYS A 126 -14.82 -9.03 -1.05
N THR A 127 -14.90 -8.85 -2.37
CA THR A 127 -13.88 -8.07 -3.08
C THR A 127 -14.02 -6.58 -2.77
N PHE A 128 -15.23 -6.07 -2.70
CA PHE A 128 -15.49 -4.68 -2.33
C PHE A 128 -15.05 -4.40 -0.89
N GLU A 129 -15.37 -5.27 0.04
CA GLU A 129 -14.94 -5.18 1.44
C GLU A 129 -13.40 -5.13 1.54
N SER A 130 -12.70 -6.07 0.88
CA SER A 130 -11.23 -6.15 0.93
C SER A 130 -10.53 -4.97 0.26
N ASN A 131 -11.02 -4.56 -0.90
CA ASN A 131 -10.27 -3.65 -1.77
C ASN A 131 -10.70 -2.19 -1.63
N THR A 132 -11.85 -1.92 -0.99
CA THR A 132 -12.42 -0.56 -0.87
C THR A 132 -12.72 -0.20 0.58
N VAL A 133 -13.56 -0.99 1.27
CA VAL A 133 -13.97 -0.70 2.64
C VAL A 133 -12.79 -0.78 3.59
N ALA A 134 -12.02 -1.87 3.53
CA ALA A 134 -10.88 -2.08 4.43
C ALA A 134 -9.81 -0.97 4.31
N PRO A 135 -9.33 -0.55 3.14
CA PRO A 135 -8.42 0.60 3.01
C PRO A 135 -8.95 1.89 3.63
N LEU A 136 -10.25 2.18 3.49
CA LEU A 136 -10.87 3.34 4.12
C LEU A 136 -10.81 3.25 5.65
N PHE A 137 -11.23 2.11 6.22
CA PHE A 137 -11.29 1.94 7.67
C PHE A 137 -9.90 1.80 8.30
N VAL A 138 -8.93 1.19 7.63
CA VAL A 138 -7.52 1.22 8.03
C VAL A 138 -7.03 2.67 8.07
N THR A 139 -7.27 3.45 7.00
CA THR A 139 -6.87 4.86 6.97
C THR A 139 -7.53 5.65 8.10
N LYS A 140 -8.84 5.47 8.33
CA LYS A 140 -9.59 6.12 9.40
C LYS A 140 -9.04 5.78 10.79
N THR A 141 -8.73 4.51 11.03
CA THR A 141 -8.19 4.06 12.32
C THR A 141 -6.79 4.61 12.57
N PHE A 142 -5.93 4.65 11.54
CA PHE A 142 -4.57 5.18 11.65
C PHE A 142 -4.48 6.72 11.50
N LEU A 143 -5.60 7.40 11.25
CA LEU A 143 -5.64 8.85 11.04
C LEU A 143 -4.98 9.66 12.17
N PRO A 144 -5.17 9.35 13.46
CA PRO A 144 -4.49 10.08 14.52
C PRO A 144 -2.95 10.07 14.42
N LEU A 145 -2.37 8.95 13.94
CA LEU A 145 -0.92 8.86 13.74
C LEU A 145 -0.46 9.62 12.48
N LEU A 146 -1.28 9.62 11.42
CA LEU A 146 -1.02 10.44 10.22
C LEU A 146 -1.08 11.93 10.55
N GLN A 147 -2.06 12.36 11.35
CA GLN A 147 -2.19 13.73 11.84
C GLN A 147 -1.02 14.15 12.73
N ALA A 148 -0.56 13.27 13.63
CA ALA A 148 0.60 13.53 14.45
C ALA A 148 1.87 13.78 13.61
N ALA A 149 2.11 12.96 12.57
CA ALA A 149 3.22 13.17 11.65
C ALA A 149 3.03 14.44 10.81
N ALA A 150 1.80 14.71 10.33
CA ALA A 150 1.48 15.87 9.51
C ALA A 150 1.70 17.19 10.26
N ALA A 151 1.42 17.24 11.55
CA ALA A 151 1.63 18.41 12.39
C ALA A 151 3.11 18.83 12.54
N ARG A 152 4.05 17.96 12.20
CA ARG A 152 5.51 18.17 12.37
C ARG A 152 6.19 18.81 11.15
N GLY A 153 5.46 19.06 10.06
CA GLY A 153 6.06 19.57 8.82
C GLY A 153 5.12 20.43 8.02
N THR A 154 5.61 20.90 6.89
CA THR A 154 4.87 21.72 5.92
C THR A 154 4.87 21.07 4.54
N GLY A 155 4.01 21.53 3.62
CA GLY A 155 3.83 20.92 2.29
C GLY A 155 3.08 19.59 2.33
N MET A 156 3.13 18.82 1.25
CA MET A 156 2.54 17.49 1.13
C MET A 156 3.55 16.50 0.57
N GLY A 157 3.56 15.29 1.11
CA GLY A 157 4.43 14.21 0.68
C GLY A 157 4.75 13.23 1.81
N ILE A 158 5.53 12.17 1.49
CA ILE A 158 5.90 11.15 2.47
C ILE A 158 6.82 11.67 3.58
N HIS A 159 7.41 12.83 3.41
CA HIS A 159 8.21 13.48 4.45
C HIS A 159 7.35 14.07 5.58
N ARG A 160 6.06 14.25 5.33
CA ARG A 160 5.06 14.77 6.26
C ARG A 160 4.06 13.67 6.61
N ALA A 161 3.02 13.49 5.80
CA ALA A 161 2.09 12.37 5.92
C ALA A 161 1.46 12.06 4.56
N ALA A 162 1.32 10.76 4.25
CA ALA A 162 0.72 10.30 3.00
C ALA A 162 -0.07 9.00 3.17
N VAL A 163 -1.16 8.88 2.43
CA VAL A 163 -1.96 7.66 2.24
C VAL A 163 -1.85 7.23 0.78
N ILE A 164 -1.25 6.08 0.55
CA ILE A 164 -1.05 5.50 -0.78
C ILE A 164 -1.95 4.28 -0.92
N ASN A 165 -2.91 4.35 -1.81
CA ASN A 165 -3.80 3.25 -2.14
C ASN A 165 -3.29 2.52 -3.39
N ILE A 166 -2.87 1.26 -3.26
CA ILE A 166 -2.48 0.43 -4.40
C ILE A 166 -3.74 0.03 -5.17
N SER A 167 -3.99 0.77 -6.24
CA SER A 167 -5.12 0.60 -7.13
C SER A 167 -4.73 -0.23 -8.35
N SER A 168 -5.42 -0.07 -9.45
CA SER A 168 -5.17 -0.75 -10.71
C SER A 168 -5.70 0.07 -11.88
N ILE A 169 -5.02 0.01 -13.02
CA ILE A 169 -5.55 0.52 -14.30
C ILE A 169 -6.91 -0.10 -14.63
N LEU A 170 -7.18 -1.31 -14.12
CA LEU A 170 -8.47 -1.98 -14.25
C LEU A 170 -9.61 -1.27 -13.51
N GLY A 171 -9.30 -0.36 -12.57
CA GLY A 171 -10.26 0.54 -11.92
C GLY A 171 -10.59 1.79 -12.72
N SER A 172 -9.95 2.02 -13.87
CA SER A 172 -10.28 3.13 -14.75
C SER A 172 -11.55 2.85 -15.54
N ILE A 173 -12.56 3.71 -15.39
CA ILE A 173 -13.80 3.65 -16.17
C ILE A 173 -13.50 4.04 -17.64
N LYS A 174 -12.70 5.09 -17.83
CA LYS A 174 -12.32 5.58 -19.16
C LYS A 174 -11.58 4.54 -19.98
N LEU A 175 -10.65 3.82 -19.37
CA LEU A 175 -9.82 2.83 -20.07
C LEU A 175 -10.46 1.45 -20.18
N ASN A 176 -11.64 1.23 -19.57
CA ASN A 176 -12.37 -0.04 -19.65
C ASN A 176 -13.14 -0.17 -20.97
N TRP A 177 -12.43 -0.01 -22.08
CA TRP A 177 -12.96 -0.10 -23.46
C TRP A 177 -11.91 -0.69 -24.40
N GLY A 178 -12.34 -1.34 -25.48
CA GLY A 178 -11.43 -1.92 -26.47
C GLY A 178 -10.45 -2.92 -25.85
N ALA A 179 -9.16 -2.78 -26.13
CA ALA A 179 -8.11 -3.65 -25.58
C ALA A 179 -8.03 -3.61 -24.04
N GLY A 180 -8.31 -2.46 -23.42
CA GLY A 180 -8.34 -2.33 -21.98
C GLY A 180 -9.45 -3.13 -21.28
N ALA A 181 -10.49 -3.52 -22.02
CA ALA A 181 -11.58 -4.36 -21.52
C ALA A 181 -11.32 -5.87 -21.67
N ALA A 182 -10.20 -6.28 -22.26
CA ALA A 182 -9.91 -7.69 -22.54
C ALA A 182 -9.82 -8.54 -21.27
N PHE A 183 -9.23 -7.99 -20.21
CA PHE A 183 -9.16 -8.65 -18.91
C PHE A 183 -10.50 -8.50 -18.16
N LYS A 184 -11.28 -9.58 -18.11
CA LYS A 184 -12.59 -9.60 -17.46
C LYS A 184 -12.45 -9.91 -15.97
N SER A 185 -12.85 -8.97 -15.11
CA SER A 185 -12.95 -9.17 -13.67
C SER A 185 -13.89 -8.15 -13.05
N TYR A 186 -15.19 -8.47 -13.01
CA TYR A 186 -16.22 -7.55 -12.52
C TYR A 186 -15.96 -7.08 -11.09
N ALA A 187 -15.82 -8.02 -10.16
CA ALA A 187 -15.64 -7.71 -8.75
C ALA A 187 -14.39 -6.83 -8.52
N TYR A 188 -13.28 -7.19 -9.15
CA TYR A 188 -12.02 -6.46 -8.97
C TYR A 188 -12.06 -5.05 -9.59
N ARG A 189 -12.50 -4.94 -10.86
CA ARG A 189 -12.60 -3.64 -11.54
C ARG A 189 -13.47 -2.65 -10.77
N ILE A 190 -14.66 -3.10 -10.36
CA ILE A 190 -15.62 -2.28 -9.61
C ILE A 190 -15.01 -1.86 -8.27
N SER A 191 -14.37 -2.77 -7.55
CA SER A 191 -13.71 -2.45 -6.28
C SER A 191 -12.57 -1.44 -6.44
N LYS A 192 -11.77 -1.54 -7.51
CA LYS A 192 -10.67 -0.60 -7.75
C LYS A 192 -11.14 0.76 -8.25
N ALA A 193 -12.26 0.82 -9.00
CA ALA A 193 -12.93 2.08 -9.31
C ALA A 193 -13.45 2.76 -8.03
N ALA A 194 -14.07 1.99 -7.14
CA ALA A 194 -14.52 2.49 -5.84
C ALA A 194 -13.34 2.93 -4.94
N LEU A 195 -12.21 2.21 -4.94
CA LEU A 195 -10.99 2.64 -4.23
C LEU A 195 -10.42 3.96 -4.80
N ASN A 196 -10.51 4.15 -6.11
CA ASN A 196 -10.14 5.41 -6.76
C ASN A 196 -11.02 6.55 -6.25
N MET A 197 -12.35 6.34 -6.14
CA MET A 197 -13.26 7.32 -5.55
C MET A 197 -12.96 7.54 -4.05
N THR A 198 -12.70 6.48 -3.29
CA THR A 198 -12.29 6.59 -1.88
C THR A 198 -11.05 7.46 -1.74
N THR A 199 -10.06 7.29 -2.64
CA THR A 199 -8.85 8.12 -2.64
C THR A 199 -9.18 9.60 -2.87
N ARG A 200 -10.12 9.91 -3.77
CA ARG A 200 -10.58 11.28 -4.02
C ARG A 200 -11.29 11.90 -2.80
N CYS A 201 -12.17 11.14 -2.17
CA CYS A 201 -12.86 11.59 -0.94
C CYS A 201 -11.84 11.88 0.17
N LEU A 202 -10.92 10.95 0.44
CA LEU A 202 -9.86 11.14 1.43
C LEU A 202 -8.97 12.35 1.10
N ALA A 203 -8.67 12.58 -0.18
CA ALA A 203 -7.89 13.73 -0.59
C ALA A 203 -8.61 15.03 -0.24
N THR A 204 -9.90 15.14 -0.55
CA THR A 204 -10.70 16.32 -0.22
C THR A 204 -10.77 16.56 1.29
N ASP A 205 -11.01 15.51 2.06
CA ASP A 205 -11.19 15.63 3.51
C ASP A 205 -9.88 15.97 4.26
N LEU A 206 -8.74 15.48 3.76
CA LEU A 206 -7.44 15.57 4.43
C LEU A 206 -6.50 16.64 3.86
N GLU A 207 -6.95 17.40 2.85
CA GLU A 207 -6.15 18.46 2.21
C GLU A 207 -5.69 19.51 3.21
N SER A 208 -6.61 20.03 4.02
CA SER A 208 -6.32 21.07 5.01
C SER A 208 -5.34 20.61 6.10
N GLU A 209 -5.25 19.31 6.33
CA GLU A 209 -4.31 18.72 7.29
C GLU A 209 -2.92 18.46 6.66
N GLY A 210 -2.77 18.64 5.35
CA GLY A 210 -1.54 18.42 4.60
C GLY A 210 -1.17 16.94 4.47
N ILE A 211 -2.16 16.05 4.54
CA ILE A 211 -2.00 14.60 4.34
C ILE A 211 -2.23 14.29 2.86
N LEU A 212 -1.18 13.87 2.16
CA LEU A 212 -1.26 13.51 0.76
C LEU A 212 -2.03 12.20 0.57
N CYS A 213 -3.02 12.16 -0.32
CA CYS A 213 -3.72 10.93 -0.71
C CYS A 213 -3.52 10.65 -2.20
N MET A 214 -3.18 9.40 -2.54
CA MET A 214 -2.82 9.02 -3.90
C MET A 214 -3.27 7.60 -4.25
N ALA A 215 -3.78 7.39 -5.46
CA ALA A 215 -4.01 6.07 -6.04
C ALA A 215 -2.85 5.71 -6.99
N LEU A 216 -2.26 4.52 -6.83
CA LEU A 216 -1.16 4.05 -7.67
C LEU A 216 -1.48 2.70 -8.31
N HIS A 217 -1.19 2.57 -9.61
CA HIS A 217 -1.21 1.30 -10.33
C HIS A 217 0.21 0.73 -10.41
N PRO A 218 0.45 -0.48 -9.88
CA PRO A 218 1.78 -1.09 -9.82
C PRO A 218 2.25 -1.72 -11.16
N GLY A 219 1.45 -1.63 -12.22
CA GLY A 219 1.65 -2.40 -13.45
C GLY A 219 1.01 -3.78 -13.38
N TRP A 220 1.20 -4.59 -14.43
CA TRP A 220 0.85 -6.01 -14.43
C TRP A 220 2.08 -6.81 -14.02
N VAL A 221 2.03 -7.39 -12.82
CA VAL A 221 3.22 -7.88 -12.11
C VAL A 221 3.15 -9.37 -11.86
N ARG A 222 4.22 -10.11 -12.10
CA ARG A 222 4.39 -11.54 -11.83
C ARG A 222 4.34 -11.81 -10.33
N THR A 223 3.14 -12.13 -9.88
CA THR A 223 2.76 -12.51 -8.51
C THR A 223 1.67 -13.58 -8.61
N ASP A 224 1.28 -14.16 -7.48
CA ASP A 224 0.14 -15.11 -7.47
C ASP A 224 -1.13 -14.48 -8.08
N MET A 225 -1.33 -13.18 -7.91
CA MET A 225 -2.49 -12.45 -8.44
C MET A 225 -2.34 -12.13 -9.93
N GLY A 226 -1.16 -11.73 -10.39
CA GLY A 226 -0.94 -11.30 -11.76
C GLY A 226 -0.63 -12.44 -12.72
N GLY A 227 -0.22 -13.60 -12.19
CA GLY A 227 0.16 -14.77 -12.96
C GLY A 227 1.56 -14.71 -13.60
N PRO A 228 2.01 -15.80 -14.21
CA PRO A 228 3.38 -15.93 -14.73
C PRO A 228 3.63 -15.14 -16.02
N HIS A 229 2.57 -14.76 -16.73
CA HIS A 229 2.66 -14.05 -18.02
C HIS A 229 2.63 -12.53 -17.89
N ALA A 230 2.64 -12.01 -16.66
CA ALA A 230 2.67 -10.57 -16.41
C ALA A 230 3.99 -9.93 -16.90
N ASP A 231 3.90 -8.68 -17.33
CA ASP A 231 5.00 -7.96 -18.00
C ASP A 231 6.19 -7.70 -17.06
N LEU A 232 5.90 -7.32 -15.80
CA LEU A 232 6.89 -6.86 -14.84
C LEU A 232 7.22 -7.95 -13.79
N SER A 233 8.45 -7.97 -13.33
CA SER A 233 8.80 -8.62 -12.07
C SER A 233 8.32 -7.77 -10.88
N ALA A 234 8.25 -8.38 -9.69
CA ALA A 234 7.92 -7.64 -8.48
C ALA A 234 8.99 -6.58 -8.15
N GLU A 235 10.25 -6.90 -8.39
CA GLU A 235 11.40 -6.02 -8.20
C GLU A 235 11.32 -4.78 -9.11
N GLU A 236 11.08 -4.97 -10.42
CA GLU A 236 10.95 -3.86 -11.39
C GLU A 236 9.79 -2.94 -11.03
N SER A 237 8.62 -3.52 -10.76
CA SER A 237 7.42 -2.78 -10.37
C SER A 237 7.65 -1.96 -9.10
N ILE A 238 8.18 -2.58 -8.05
CA ILE A 238 8.30 -1.93 -6.75
C ILE A 238 9.42 -0.91 -6.73
N SER A 239 10.56 -1.17 -7.37
CA SER A 239 11.63 -0.17 -7.50
C SER A 239 11.12 1.12 -8.14
N SER A 240 10.35 1.00 -9.23
CA SER A 240 9.76 2.16 -9.92
C SER A 240 8.68 2.84 -9.06
N LEU A 241 7.79 2.05 -8.46
CA LEU A 241 6.69 2.55 -7.63
C LEU A 241 7.20 3.33 -6.40
N LEU A 242 8.22 2.82 -5.72
CA LEU A 242 8.83 3.49 -4.58
C LEU A 242 9.51 4.80 -5.00
N SER A 243 10.12 4.85 -6.18
CA SER A 243 10.64 6.11 -6.74
C SER A 243 9.52 7.13 -6.94
N VAL A 244 8.40 6.72 -7.55
CA VAL A 244 7.22 7.60 -7.71
C VAL A 244 6.72 8.09 -6.35
N ILE A 245 6.58 7.21 -5.36
CA ILE A 245 6.12 7.58 -4.01
C ILE A 245 7.03 8.63 -3.37
N THR A 246 8.33 8.51 -3.57
CA THR A 246 9.33 9.46 -3.03
C THR A 246 9.15 10.87 -3.59
N ASP A 247 8.77 10.97 -4.86
CA ASP A 247 8.68 12.24 -5.59
C ASP A 247 7.27 12.87 -5.52
N LEU A 248 6.32 12.28 -4.78
CA LEU A 248 4.98 12.83 -4.63
C LEU A 248 4.99 14.17 -3.88
N THR A 249 4.24 15.09 -4.43
CA THR A 249 4.03 16.44 -3.88
C THR A 249 2.56 16.80 -3.92
N GLU A 250 2.20 17.99 -3.44
CA GLU A 250 0.84 18.54 -3.51
C GLU A 250 0.25 18.53 -4.93
N LYS A 251 1.07 18.60 -5.98
CA LYS A 251 0.61 18.54 -7.37
C LYS A 251 0.01 17.18 -7.76
N ASN A 252 0.34 16.15 -6.99
CA ASN A 252 -0.13 14.79 -7.19
C ASN A 252 -1.34 14.45 -6.31
N HIS A 253 -1.62 15.29 -5.31
CA HIS A 253 -2.68 15.04 -4.34
C HIS A 253 -4.03 14.72 -4.99
N GLY A 254 -4.68 13.67 -4.52
CA GLY A 254 -5.94 13.19 -5.07
C GLY A 254 -5.82 12.62 -6.49
N GLY A 255 -4.62 12.36 -7.00
CA GLY A 255 -4.39 11.85 -8.35
C GLY A 255 -4.37 10.33 -8.48
N PHE A 256 -4.21 9.87 -9.73
CA PHE A 256 -4.05 8.47 -10.08
C PHE A 256 -2.86 8.34 -11.04
N LEU A 257 -1.80 7.64 -10.62
CA LEU A 257 -0.59 7.42 -11.42
C LEU A 257 -0.31 5.93 -11.62
N ASP A 258 0.46 5.61 -12.66
CA ASP A 258 1.08 4.30 -12.78
C ASP A 258 2.44 4.24 -12.07
N TYR A 259 3.04 3.05 -12.06
CA TYR A 259 4.36 2.79 -11.46
C TYR A 259 5.51 3.60 -12.07
N SER A 260 5.31 4.20 -13.25
CA SER A 260 6.29 5.06 -13.93
C SER A 260 6.02 6.56 -13.71
N GLY A 261 4.99 6.90 -12.93
CA GLY A 261 4.59 8.28 -12.65
C GLY A 261 3.71 8.93 -13.71
N ASN A 262 3.24 8.17 -14.71
CA ASN A 262 2.32 8.69 -15.70
C ASN A 262 0.91 8.83 -15.13
N LYS A 263 0.22 9.94 -15.46
CA LYS A 263 -1.17 10.14 -15.07
C LYS A 263 -2.10 9.15 -15.77
N LEU A 264 -2.92 8.48 -14.98
CA LEU A 264 -3.98 7.61 -15.48
C LEU A 264 -5.33 8.34 -15.46
N GLN A 265 -6.18 7.98 -16.40
CA GLN A 265 -7.57 8.44 -16.44
C GLN A 265 -8.40 7.61 -15.45
N TRP A 266 -9.39 8.26 -14.80
CA TRP A 266 -10.34 7.62 -13.88
C TRP A 266 -11.31 6.65 -14.56
#